data_0841b0b49f2a592773368d0bc02cacf5
#
_entry.id   0841b0b49f2a592773368d0bc02cacf5
#
_cell.length_a   1.000
_cell.length_b   1.000
_cell.length_c   1.000
_cell.angle_alpha   90.00
_cell.angle_beta   90.00
_cell.angle_gamma   90.00
#
_symmetry.space_group_name_H-M   'P 1'
#
loop_
_entity.id
_entity.type
_entity.pdbx_description
1 polymer ?
#
loop_
_entity_poly.entity_id
_entity_poly.type
_entity_poly.pdbx_seq_one_letter_code
_entity_poly.pdbx_strand_id
1 'polypeptide(L)'
;MSTQKGDLIFKPYFVQRGMGPNLLNWAYACDENWDAFYSNISSSNDGVVISDTAGVEKFSVEVRWNLEDFGYIFISADNGGEFYELPPAGGKKELNLNFELAKSRVFRNRRRIEKHKTGGWIPSYEVMSFVHLSEELFSDAERFKSNNDKCAELSQKCLLYGMHASEKIELEKAKYEISKNKIRKDFFIGCDARGFYQMDPELFLELFTKQFNYATITYYQISGNYRDFEPTEGDLQFATRDVVYNELKKNNITIEGRPLYWPYKTVTPDWMRNKSYDQLLKYIEKHTREVVGHYGEGMYAWEIVNESHDWANETQLTPEQITNITKLACEVAKDTNPKVHRLINNCCPYAEYVQLKKWGDLDAKYPQRTPIKFMQDLVDNGVDFTISGQQMYFPYRDLSDIIIHLERFEKFGRPVQLTEVGASSGPNKTSIDNGSLEISNEPYIWRRNWDQELQADWLEELYTIAYSKSWIEAVNWYDFVDPYSWIKNGGLLESPKGEKKASYDRLLKLQQSWGLK
;
A
#
# COMPACT_ATOMS: atom_id res chain seq x y z
N MET A 1 -12.45 19.61 29.68
CA MET A 1 -13.10 18.35 30.05
C MET A 1 -13.84 17.88 28.80
N SER A 2 -13.40 16.82 28.12
CA SER A 2 -14.17 16.27 27.00
C SER A 2 -15.48 15.74 27.59
N THR A 3 -16.62 16.24 27.11
CA THR A 3 -17.92 15.66 27.44
C THR A 3 -17.92 14.23 26.90
N GLN A 4 -17.99 13.24 27.80
CA GLN A 4 -18.07 11.83 27.44
C GLN A 4 -19.21 11.67 26.43
N LYS A 5 -18.94 11.15 25.24
CA LYS A 5 -19.93 10.84 24.21
C LYS A 5 -20.59 9.48 24.53
N GLY A 6 -21.64 9.14 23.81
CA GLY A 6 -22.28 7.82 23.90
C GLY A 6 -21.69 6.82 22.92
N ASP A 7 -22.26 5.62 22.87
CA ASP A 7 -21.78 4.51 22.06
C ASP A 7 -22.46 4.47 20.68
N LEU A 8 -21.66 4.32 19.63
CA LEU A 8 -22.13 3.94 18.30
C LEU A 8 -21.83 2.46 18.07
N ILE A 9 -22.87 1.70 17.74
CA ILE A 9 -22.81 0.24 17.60
C ILE A 9 -23.17 -0.14 16.17
N PHE A 10 -22.24 -0.78 15.47
CA PHE A 10 -22.47 -1.37 14.16
C PHE A 10 -22.73 -2.86 14.33
N LYS A 11 -23.99 -3.25 14.17
CA LYS A 11 -24.43 -4.62 14.38
C LYS A 11 -24.47 -5.39 13.08
N PRO A 12 -23.69 -6.48 12.96
CA PRO A 12 -23.73 -7.34 11.79
C PRO A 12 -24.89 -8.31 11.88
N TYR A 13 -25.41 -8.71 10.73
CA TYR A 13 -26.41 -9.77 10.61
C TYR A 13 -25.86 -10.86 9.72
N PHE A 14 -26.06 -12.11 10.15
CA PHE A 14 -25.60 -13.26 9.39
C PHE A 14 -26.48 -13.47 8.15
N VAL A 15 -25.86 -13.58 6.99
CA VAL A 15 -26.57 -13.69 5.71
C VAL A 15 -26.50 -15.10 5.16
N GLN A 16 -25.29 -15.62 5.07
CA GLN A 16 -24.98 -16.94 4.54
C GLN A 16 -23.84 -17.55 5.35
N ARG A 17 -23.88 -18.88 5.52
CA ARG A 17 -22.84 -19.59 6.28
C ARG A 17 -21.45 -19.26 5.72
N GLY A 18 -20.55 -18.82 6.59
CA GLY A 18 -19.18 -18.46 6.24
C GLY A 18 -19.00 -17.05 5.69
N MET A 19 -20.06 -16.24 5.56
CA MET A 19 -19.99 -14.85 5.07
C MET A 19 -20.42 -13.84 6.10
N GLY A 20 -19.91 -12.61 5.96
CA GLY A 20 -20.31 -11.47 6.81
C GLY A 20 -19.74 -11.54 8.20
N PRO A 21 -20.60 -11.60 9.25
CA PRO A 21 -20.20 -11.37 10.64
C PRO A 21 -19.18 -12.33 11.24
N ASN A 22 -18.98 -13.51 10.65
CA ASN A 22 -17.98 -14.46 11.16
C ASN A 22 -16.55 -13.93 11.20
N LEU A 23 -16.32 -12.75 10.64
CA LEU A 23 -14.99 -12.19 10.40
C LEU A 23 -14.81 -10.80 10.92
N LEU A 24 -15.73 -10.37 11.74
CA LEU A 24 -15.65 -9.10 12.44
C LEU A 24 -14.69 -9.19 13.63
N ASN A 25 -13.48 -9.68 13.42
CA ASN A 25 -12.48 -9.77 14.45
C ASN A 25 -11.52 -8.59 14.47
N TRP A 26 -11.68 -7.63 13.53
CA TRP A 26 -10.83 -6.47 13.44
C TRP A 26 -11.52 -5.25 12.84
N ALA A 27 -11.34 -4.09 13.46
CA ALA A 27 -11.86 -2.82 13.00
C ALA A 27 -10.99 -1.66 13.47
N TYR A 28 -10.99 -0.56 12.71
CA TYR A 28 -10.38 0.71 13.09
C TYR A 28 -11.16 1.87 12.51
N ALA A 29 -10.90 3.08 12.98
CA ALA A 29 -11.59 4.28 12.54
C ALA A 29 -10.67 5.17 11.70
N CYS A 30 -11.26 5.87 10.71
CA CYS A 30 -10.60 6.89 9.91
C CYS A 30 -11.39 8.21 10.01
N ASP A 31 -10.68 9.33 9.91
CA ASP A 31 -11.27 10.68 9.86
C ASP A 31 -11.91 10.97 8.49
N GLU A 32 -12.39 12.19 8.28
CA GLU A 32 -12.99 12.64 7.02
C GLU A 32 -12.02 12.65 5.83
N ASN A 33 -10.71 12.57 6.08
CA ASN A 33 -9.67 12.46 5.07
C ASN A 33 -9.23 11.01 4.82
N TRP A 34 -9.93 10.03 5.38
CA TRP A 34 -9.60 8.61 5.32
C TRP A 34 -8.26 8.28 5.99
N ASP A 35 -7.86 9.07 6.98
CA ASP A 35 -6.65 8.87 7.74
C ASP A 35 -6.95 8.16 9.05
N ALA A 36 -6.28 7.03 9.30
CA ALA A 36 -6.52 6.23 10.50
C ALA A 36 -6.10 6.99 11.76
N PHE A 37 -6.89 6.87 12.81
CA PHE A 37 -6.58 7.44 14.11
C PHE A 37 -6.90 6.44 15.23
N TYR A 38 -6.24 6.62 16.38
CA TYR A 38 -6.53 5.81 17.55
C TYR A 38 -7.90 6.16 18.13
N SER A 39 -8.73 5.14 18.34
CA SER A 39 -10.07 5.26 18.92
C SER A 39 -10.31 4.18 19.98
N ASN A 40 -11.27 4.40 20.86
CA ASN A 40 -11.77 3.33 21.73
C ASN A 40 -12.80 2.52 20.96
N ILE A 41 -12.32 1.54 20.21
CA ILE A 41 -13.07 0.64 19.37
C ILE A 41 -12.91 -0.80 19.84
N SER A 42 -13.98 -1.55 19.88
CA SER A 42 -13.96 -2.99 20.07
C SER A 42 -14.68 -3.67 18.93
N SER A 43 -14.20 -4.82 18.50
CA SER A 43 -14.84 -5.61 17.45
C SER A 43 -14.94 -7.08 17.86
N SER A 44 -16.07 -7.69 17.51
CA SER A 44 -16.38 -9.09 17.71
C SER A 44 -17.40 -9.55 16.67
N ASN A 45 -17.78 -10.82 16.70
CA ASN A 45 -18.88 -11.32 15.87
C ASN A 45 -20.25 -10.70 16.23
N ASP A 46 -20.37 -10.09 17.42
CA ASP A 46 -21.60 -9.38 17.83
C ASP A 46 -21.67 -7.94 17.32
N GLY A 47 -20.56 -7.39 16.85
CA GLY A 47 -20.49 -6.08 16.25
C GLY A 47 -19.24 -5.27 16.57
N VAL A 48 -19.24 -4.06 16.05
CA VAL A 48 -18.23 -3.04 16.31
C VAL A 48 -18.83 -1.96 17.18
N VAL A 49 -18.19 -1.66 18.29
CA VAL A 49 -18.60 -0.61 19.23
C VAL A 49 -17.54 0.46 19.31
N ILE A 50 -17.92 1.70 19.09
CA ILE A 50 -17.05 2.87 19.23
C ILE A 50 -17.61 3.75 20.34
N SER A 51 -16.81 3.98 21.37
CA SER A 51 -17.18 4.77 22.54
C SER A 51 -16.38 6.06 22.72
N ASP A 52 -15.24 6.18 22.04
CA ASP A 52 -14.42 7.39 22.04
C ASP A 52 -13.60 7.48 20.76
N THR A 53 -13.53 8.66 20.17
CA THR A 53 -12.81 8.99 18.93
C THR A 53 -11.64 9.93 19.15
N ALA A 54 -11.17 10.06 20.40
CA ALA A 54 -10.06 10.95 20.78
C ALA A 54 -10.23 12.40 20.25
N GLY A 55 -11.47 12.87 20.16
CA GLY A 55 -11.79 14.24 19.70
C GLY A 55 -12.05 14.40 18.21
N VAL A 56 -11.93 13.34 17.42
CA VAL A 56 -12.36 13.35 16.01
C VAL A 56 -13.89 13.36 15.96
N GLU A 57 -14.47 14.41 15.37
CA GLU A 57 -15.94 14.58 15.37
C GLU A 57 -16.62 13.65 14.37
N LYS A 58 -16.09 13.56 13.16
CA LYS A 58 -16.63 12.76 12.07
C LYS A 58 -15.66 11.67 11.64
N PHE A 59 -16.18 10.46 11.53
CA PHE A 59 -15.36 9.29 11.24
C PHE A 59 -16.07 8.24 10.39
N SER A 60 -15.28 7.42 9.72
CA SER A 60 -15.66 6.15 9.11
C SER A 60 -15.14 4.98 9.94
N VAL A 61 -15.65 3.79 9.66
CA VAL A 61 -15.21 2.53 10.25
C VAL A 61 -14.76 1.60 9.15
N GLU A 62 -13.54 1.10 9.30
CA GLU A 62 -12.97 0.06 8.46
C GLU A 62 -13.15 -1.29 9.15
N VAL A 63 -13.77 -2.23 8.48
CA VAL A 63 -14.00 -3.57 9.02
C VAL A 63 -13.48 -4.64 8.08
N ARG A 64 -12.97 -5.71 8.64
CA ARG A 64 -12.68 -6.91 7.87
C ARG A 64 -13.96 -7.70 7.67
N TRP A 65 -14.31 -7.96 6.41
CA TRP A 65 -15.59 -8.52 6.05
C TRP A 65 -15.44 -9.65 5.02
N ASN A 66 -16.19 -10.72 5.16
CA ASN A 66 -16.22 -11.77 4.16
C ASN A 66 -17.30 -11.47 3.11
N LEU A 67 -16.86 -11.37 1.88
CA LEU A 67 -17.73 -11.14 0.73
C LEU A 67 -17.48 -12.20 -0.33
N GLU A 68 -18.56 -12.75 -0.91
CA GLU A 68 -18.48 -13.65 -2.05
C GLU A 68 -17.59 -13.02 -3.14
N ASP A 69 -16.81 -13.80 -3.84
CA ASP A 69 -15.80 -13.43 -4.83
C ASP A 69 -14.58 -12.65 -4.27
N PHE A 70 -14.70 -11.93 -3.17
CA PHE A 70 -13.61 -11.11 -2.62
C PHE A 70 -12.97 -11.71 -1.36
N GLY A 71 -13.62 -12.69 -0.74
CA GLY A 71 -13.13 -13.30 0.48
C GLY A 71 -13.06 -12.31 1.64
N TYR A 72 -11.99 -12.40 2.42
CA TYR A 72 -11.75 -11.58 3.60
C TYR A 72 -11.06 -10.26 3.22
N ILE A 73 -11.85 -9.23 3.03
CA ILE A 73 -11.41 -7.92 2.55
C ILE A 73 -11.80 -6.82 3.54
N PHE A 74 -11.01 -5.74 3.62
CA PHE A 74 -11.40 -4.55 4.36
C PHE A 74 -12.38 -3.72 3.54
N ILE A 75 -13.46 -3.31 4.19
CA ILE A 75 -14.51 -2.48 3.59
C ILE A 75 -14.88 -1.37 4.55
N SER A 76 -15.10 -0.18 4.00
CA SER A 76 -15.43 1.02 4.75
C SER A 76 -16.93 1.19 4.93
N ALA A 77 -17.36 1.58 6.13
CA ALA A 77 -18.63 2.21 6.40
C ALA A 77 -18.39 3.69 6.70
N ASP A 78 -18.86 4.58 5.80
CA ASP A 78 -18.65 6.04 5.86
C ASP A 78 -19.95 6.84 5.85
N ASN A 79 -21.08 6.18 6.13
CA ASN A 79 -22.41 6.79 6.07
C ASN A 79 -22.76 7.37 4.68
N GLY A 80 -22.25 6.78 3.60
CA GLY A 80 -22.42 7.32 2.24
C GLY A 80 -21.61 8.60 1.98
N GLY A 81 -20.55 8.84 2.75
CA GLY A 81 -19.66 10.00 2.67
C GLY A 81 -20.05 11.17 3.59
N GLU A 82 -21.09 11.01 4.39
CA GLU A 82 -21.47 12.00 5.41
C GLU A 82 -20.74 11.78 6.73
N PHE A 83 -20.06 10.63 6.85
CA PHE A 83 -19.38 10.15 8.05
C PHE A 83 -20.30 9.98 9.26
N TYR A 84 -19.79 9.40 10.33
CA TYR A 84 -20.53 9.17 11.56
C TYR A 84 -20.07 10.12 12.65
N GLU A 85 -20.98 10.39 13.59
CA GLU A 85 -20.70 11.10 14.85
C GLU A 85 -21.14 10.23 16.01
N LEU A 86 -20.40 10.29 17.12
CA LEU A 86 -20.83 9.64 18.35
C LEU A 86 -22.10 10.31 18.90
N PRO A 87 -23.06 9.53 19.40
CA PRO A 87 -24.26 10.10 20.02
C PRO A 87 -23.91 10.91 21.28
N PRO A 88 -24.85 11.74 21.78
CA PRO A 88 -24.67 12.46 23.04
C PRO A 88 -24.38 11.52 24.22
N ALA A 89 -23.81 12.07 25.28
CA ALA A 89 -23.45 11.35 26.49
C ALA A 89 -24.57 10.45 27.03
N GLY A 90 -24.24 9.19 27.30
CA GLY A 90 -25.18 8.18 27.77
C GLY A 90 -26.13 7.65 26.68
N GLY A 91 -26.06 8.20 25.47
CA GLY A 91 -26.86 7.70 24.32
C GLY A 91 -26.22 6.45 23.71
N LYS A 92 -27.07 5.61 23.12
CA LYS A 92 -26.65 4.47 22.30
C LYS A 92 -27.38 4.54 20.96
N LYS A 93 -26.64 4.34 19.87
CA LYS A 93 -27.19 4.27 18.52
C LYS A 93 -26.71 2.98 17.87
N GLU A 94 -27.65 2.15 17.43
CA GLU A 94 -27.36 0.92 16.69
C GLU A 94 -27.62 1.12 15.20
N LEU A 95 -26.71 0.61 14.37
CA LEU A 95 -26.79 0.63 12.92
C LEU A 95 -26.61 -0.81 12.39
N ASN A 96 -27.32 -1.15 11.32
CA ASN A 96 -27.11 -2.41 10.60
C ASN A 96 -25.85 -2.29 9.76
N LEU A 97 -24.77 -2.98 10.18
CA LEU A 97 -23.47 -2.87 9.52
C LEU A 97 -23.51 -3.29 8.04
N ASN A 98 -24.23 -4.36 7.70
CA ASN A 98 -24.39 -4.80 6.31
C ASN A 98 -24.96 -3.67 5.44
N PHE A 99 -25.98 -2.98 5.95
CA PHE A 99 -26.59 -1.85 5.26
C PHE A 99 -25.62 -0.66 5.11
N GLU A 100 -24.89 -0.33 6.16
CA GLU A 100 -23.95 0.80 6.14
C GLU A 100 -22.78 0.57 5.18
N LEU A 101 -22.27 -0.66 5.08
CA LEU A 101 -21.24 -1.04 4.10
C LEU A 101 -21.77 -0.90 2.66
N ALA A 102 -22.97 -1.43 2.39
CA ALA A 102 -23.61 -1.32 1.09
C ALA A 102 -23.89 0.13 0.70
N LYS A 103 -24.45 0.92 1.63
CA LYS A 103 -24.68 2.36 1.46
C LYS A 103 -23.39 3.08 1.05
N SER A 104 -22.34 2.88 1.81
CA SER A 104 -21.05 3.52 1.57
C SER A 104 -20.51 3.20 0.18
N ARG A 105 -20.60 1.93 -0.24
CA ARG A 105 -20.11 1.49 -1.56
C ARG A 105 -20.94 2.08 -2.70
N VAL A 106 -22.27 2.07 -2.62
CA VAL A 106 -23.15 2.66 -3.65
C VAL A 106 -22.87 4.14 -3.84
N PHE A 107 -22.80 4.91 -2.73
CA PHE A 107 -22.54 6.35 -2.81
C PHE A 107 -21.12 6.65 -3.30
N ARG A 108 -20.13 5.83 -2.94
CA ARG A 108 -18.76 5.94 -3.47
C ARG A 108 -18.72 5.75 -4.97
N ASN A 109 -19.37 4.70 -5.50
CA ASN A 109 -19.44 4.44 -6.93
C ASN A 109 -20.10 5.60 -7.70
N ARG A 110 -21.19 6.15 -7.19
CA ARG A 110 -21.84 7.35 -7.76
C ARG A 110 -20.86 8.52 -7.86
N ARG A 111 -20.18 8.85 -6.76
CA ARG A 111 -19.20 9.94 -6.73
C ARG A 111 -18.03 9.69 -7.70
N ARG A 112 -17.53 8.46 -7.80
CA ARG A 112 -16.45 8.10 -8.74
C ARG A 112 -16.91 8.28 -10.19
N ILE A 113 -18.08 7.82 -10.55
CA ILE A 113 -18.65 8.00 -11.89
C ILE A 113 -18.78 9.49 -12.22
N GLU A 114 -19.36 10.29 -11.34
CA GLU A 114 -19.53 11.73 -11.58
C GLU A 114 -18.17 12.45 -11.70
N LYS A 115 -17.22 12.13 -10.83
CA LYS A 115 -15.84 12.64 -10.95
C LYS A 115 -15.23 12.30 -12.31
N HIS A 116 -15.39 11.06 -12.77
CA HIS A 116 -14.76 10.58 -14.00
C HIS A 116 -15.43 11.09 -15.27
N LYS A 117 -16.74 11.35 -15.26
CA LYS A 117 -17.47 11.98 -16.38
C LYS A 117 -16.96 13.38 -16.71
N THR A 118 -16.46 14.13 -15.72
CA THR A 118 -15.91 15.47 -15.95
C THR A 118 -14.71 15.44 -16.92
N GLY A 119 -13.98 14.33 -17.02
CA GLY A 119 -12.91 14.08 -17.99
C GLY A 119 -13.38 13.50 -19.33
N GLY A 120 -14.69 13.49 -19.60
CA GLY A 120 -15.27 13.02 -20.86
C GLY A 120 -15.39 11.48 -20.98
N TRP A 121 -15.10 10.72 -19.92
CA TRP A 121 -15.36 9.29 -19.92
C TRP A 121 -16.86 8.98 -19.78
N ILE A 122 -17.33 8.01 -20.53
CA ILE A 122 -18.70 7.50 -20.48
C ILE A 122 -18.61 6.04 -20.09
N PRO A 123 -19.23 5.63 -18.95
CA PRO A 123 -19.19 4.22 -18.52
C PRO A 123 -19.88 3.31 -19.55
N SER A 124 -19.30 2.13 -19.74
CA SER A 124 -19.88 1.11 -20.60
C SER A 124 -21.20 0.56 -20.06
N TYR A 125 -21.92 -0.16 -20.92
CA TYR A 125 -23.11 -0.89 -20.51
C TYR A 125 -22.80 -1.92 -19.41
N GLU A 126 -21.64 -2.57 -19.48
CA GLU A 126 -21.22 -3.53 -18.46
C GLU A 126 -21.06 -2.86 -17.08
N VAL A 127 -20.32 -1.75 -17.00
CA VAL A 127 -20.16 -0.97 -15.75
C VAL A 127 -21.54 -0.57 -15.20
N MET A 128 -22.39 0.01 -16.07
CA MET A 128 -23.71 0.49 -15.63
C MET A 128 -24.64 -0.64 -15.19
N SER A 129 -24.50 -1.86 -15.76
CA SER A 129 -25.28 -3.01 -15.31
C SER A 129 -24.99 -3.39 -13.86
N PHE A 130 -23.72 -3.43 -13.46
CA PHE A 130 -23.32 -3.67 -12.07
C PHE A 130 -23.78 -2.53 -11.15
N VAL A 131 -23.65 -1.28 -11.60
CA VAL A 131 -24.08 -0.11 -10.83
C VAL A 131 -25.60 -0.14 -10.59
N HIS A 132 -26.40 -0.32 -11.64
CA HIS A 132 -27.85 -0.36 -11.52
C HIS A 132 -28.33 -1.51 -10.62
N LEU A 133 -27.75 -2.71 -10.81
CA LEU A 133 -28.10 -3.86 -9.96
C LEU A 133 -27.77 -3.60 -8.48
N SER A 134 -26.60 -3.01 -8.21
CA SER A 134 -26.24 -2.61 -6.84
C SER A 134 -27.19 -1.56 -6.28
N GLU A 135 -27.61 -0.56 -7.07
CA GLU A 135 -28.53 0.49 -6.64
C GLU A 135 -29.96 -0.02 -6.41
N GLU A 136 -30.45 -0.93 -7.25
CA GLU A 136 -31.76 -1.57 -7.06
C GLU A 136 -31.79 -2.39 -5.76
N LEU A 137 -30.74 -3.22 -5.54
CA LEU A 137 -30.62 -3.99 -4.31
C LEU A 137 -30.50 -3.10 -3.07
N PHE A 138 -29.80 -1.96 -3.19
CA PHE A 138 -29.73 -0.97 -2.12
C PHE A 138 -31.10 -0.37 -1.80
N SER A 139 -31.85 0.03 -2.84
CA SER A 139 -33.22 0.55 -2.68
C SER A 139 -34.14 -0.47 -2.03
N ASP A 140 -34.01 -1.74 -2.40
CA ASP A 140 -34.79 -2.80 -1.75
C ASP A 140 -34.36 -3.03 -0.31
N ALA A 141 -33.04 -3.03 0.00
CA ALA A 141 -32.55 -3.11 1.37
C ALA A 141 -33.10 -1.97 2.24
N GLU A 142 -33.20 -0.77 1.67
CA GLU A 142 -33.75 0.40 2.35
C GLU A 142 -35.25 0.23 2.67
N ARG A 143 -36.04 -0.37 1.78
CA ARG A 143 -37.46 -0.69 2.03
C ARG A 143 -37.64 -1.71 3.15
N PHE A 144 -36.65 -2.59 3.33
CA PHE A 144 -36.71 -3.64 4.36
C PHE A 144 -35.92 -3.29 5.64
N LYS A 145 -35.60 -2.02 5.91
CA LYS A 145 -34.86 -1.60 7.11
C LYS A 145 -35.42 -2.09 8.43
N SER A 146 -36.75 -2.27 8.52
CA SER A 146 -37.40 -2.80 9.73
C SER A 146 -37.24 -4.32 9.92
N ASN A 147 -36.78 -5.03 8.89
CA ASN A 147 -36.45 -6.46 8.93
C ASN A 147 -34.94 -6.61 8.73
N ASN A 148 -34.20 -6.70 9.83
CA ASN A 148 -32.77 -6.70 9.82
C ASN A 148 -32.16 -7.81 8.96
N ASP A 149 -32.71 -9.02 9.00
CA ASP A 149 -32.18 -10.16 8.26
C ASP A 149 -32.38 -9.97 6.74
N LYS A 150 -33.57 -9.54 6.33
CA LYS A 150 -33.85 -9.27 4.91
C LYS A 150 -33.06 -8.08 4.39
N CYS A 151 -32.94 -7.02 5.19
CA CYS A 151 -32.10 -5.87 4.89
C CYS A 151 -30.64 -6.29 4.70
N ALA A 152 -30.11 -7.10 5.61
CA ALA A 152 -28.74 -7.59 5.53
C ALA A 152 -28.48 -8.49 4.30
N GLU A 153 -29.43 -9.39 3.97
CA GLU A 153 -29.33 -10.24 2.76
C GLU A 153 -29.22 -9.39 1.49
N LEU A 154 -30.09 -8.41 1.34
CA LEU A 154 -30.09 -7.51 0.18
C LEU A 154 -28.84 -6.63 0.15
N SER A 155 -28.41 -6.13 1.31
CA SER A 155 -27.20 -5.33 1.45
C SER A 155 -25.93 -6.12 1.07
N GLN A 156 -25.84 -7.39 1.45
CA GLN A 156 -24.71 -8.24 1.10
C GLN A 156 -24.60 -8.42 -0.43
N LYS A 157 -25.73 -8.66 -1.10
CA LYS A 157 -25.77 -8.74 -2.57
C LYS A 157 -25.46 -7.39 -3.23
N CYS A 158 -26.02 -6.31 -2.69
CA CYS A 158 -25.71 -4.94 -3.13
C CYS A 158 -24.22 -4.66 -3.06
N LEU A 159 -23.58 -5.01 -1.94
CA LEU A 159 -22.15 -4.81 -1.72
C LEU A 159 -21.32 -5.60 -2.73
N LEU A 160 -21.65 -6.87 -3.00
CA LEU A 160 -20.97 -7.70 -3.99
C LEU A 160 -20.95 -7.03 -5.38
N TYR A 161 -22.12 -6.66 -5.90
CA TYR A 161 -22.19 -6.01 -7.21
C TYR A 161 -21.58 -4.60 -7.21
N GLY A 162 -21.68 -3.89 -6.08
CA GLY A 162 -21.03 -2.61 -5.89
C GLY A 162 -19.50 -2.69 -5.90
N MET A 163 -18.91 -3.77 -5.38
CA MET A 163 -17.48 -4.02 -5.43
C MET A 163 -17.00 -4.30 -6.86
N HIS A 164 -17.71 -5.17 -7.58
CA HIS A 164 -17.41 -5.41 -9.00
C HIS A 164 -17.54 -4.14 -9.84
N ALA A 165 -18.58 -3.32 -9.57
CA ALA A 165 -18.76 -2.03 -10.24
C ALA A 165 -17.57 -1.11 -9.99
N SER A 166 -17.11 -0.98 -8.74
CA SER A 166 -16.04 -0.05 -8.37
C SER A 166 -14.71 -0.36 -9.07
N GLU A 167 -14.31 -1.63 -9.13
CA GLU A 167 -13.08 -2.03 -9.84
C GLU A 167 -13.17 -1.78 -11.34
N LYS A 168 -14.33 -2.11 -11.95
CA LYS A 168 -14.56 -1.87 -13.38
C LYS A 168 -14.59 -0.37 -13.73
N ILE A 169 -15.14 0.48 -12.87
CA ILE A 169 -15.13 1.95 -13.03
C ILE A 169 -13.67 2.44 -13.15
N GLU A 170 -12.80 2.05 -12.23
CA GLU A 170 -11.42 2.50 -12.23
C GLU A 170 -10.63 1.96 -13.42
N LEU A 171 -10.78 0.69 -13.74
CA LEU A 171 -10.07 0.06 -14.85
C LEU A 171 -10.51 0.61 -16.21
N GLU A 172 -11.82 0.78 -16.43
CA GLU A 172 -12.34 1.33 -17.68
C GLU A 172 -11.95 2.79 -17.85
N LYS A 173 -12.00 3.59 -16.77
CA LYS A 173 -11.51 4.96 -16.78
C LYS A 173 -10.02 5.02 -17.11
N ALA A 174 -9.22 4.14 -16.54
CA ALA A 174 -7.79 4.06 -16.83
C ALA A 174 -7.52 3.75 -18.31
N LYS A 175 -8.20 2.76 -18.89
CA LYS A 175 -8.10 2.43 -20.32
C LYS A 175 -8.51 3.60 -21.21
N TYR A 176 -9.56 4.33 -20.82
CA TYR A 176 -9.98 5.54 -21.53
C TYR A 176 -8.88 6.61 -21.53
N GLU A 177 -8.27 6.89 -20.37
CA GLU A 177 -7.18 7.87 -20.27
C GLU A 177 -5.98 7.47 -21.13
N ILE A 178 -5.58 6.21 -21.07
CA ILE A 178 -4.47 5.69 -21.88
C ILE A 178 -4.76 5.89 -23.38
N SER A 179 -6.01 5.66 -23.82
CA SER A 179 -6.40 5.83 -25.23
C SER A 179 -6.36 7.29 -25.70
N LYS A 180 -6.42 8.27 -24.80
CA LYS A 180 -6.41 9.70 -25.09
C LYS A 180 -5.04 10.35 -24.96
N ASN A 181 -4.20 9.80 -24.10
CA ASN A 181 -2.93 10.39 -23.75
C ASN A 181 -1.80 9.90 -24.68
N LYS A 182 -0.70 10.67 -24.70
CA LYS A 182 0.53 10.24 -25.38
C LYS A 182 1.19 9.10 -24.60
N ILE A 183 1.94 8.27 -25.33
CA ILE A 183 2.79 7.23 -24.73
C ILE A 183 3.72 7.88 -23.70
N ARG A 184 3.69 7.35 -22.49
CA ARG A 184 4.53 7.81 -21.37
C ARG A 184 5.86 7.07 -21.39
N LYS A 185 6.80 7.54 -22.21
CA LYS A 185 8.15 6.95 -22.31
C LYS A 185 9.00 7.14 -21.03
N ASP A 186 8.59 8.06 -20.18
CA ASP A 186 9.16 8.39 -18.88
C ASP A 186 8.64 7.52 -17.75
N PHE A 187 7.70 6.62 -18.02
CA PHE A 187 7.16 5.71 -17.02
C PHE A 187 8.12 4.55 -16.75
N PHE A 188 8.44 4.35 -15.47
CA PHE A 188 9.31 3.28 -15.04
C PHE A 188 8.53 2.02 -14.67
N ILE A 189 8.99 0.90 -15.20
CA ILE A 189 8.56 -0.43 -14.84
C ILE A 189 9.79 -1.15 -14.30
N GLY A 190 9.78 -1.39 -13.00
CA GLY A 190 10.95 -1.86 -12.28
C GLY A 190 10.73 -3.13 -11.46
N CYS A 191 11.84 -3.60 -10.94
CA CYS A 191 11.87 -4.68 -9.97
C CYS A 191 13.14 -4.60 -9.12
N ASP A 192 13.11 -5.25 -7.95
CA ASP A 192 14.31 -5.42 -7.12
C ASP A 192 15.33 -6.34 -7.82
N ALA A 193 16.58 -5.91 -7.86
CA ALA A 193 17.65 -6.61 -8.57
C ALA A 193 18.29 -7.76 -7.78
N ARG A 194 17.75 -8.14 -6.61
CA ARG A 194 18.27 -9.26 -5.81
C ARG A 194 18.30 -10.59 -6.56
N GLY A 195 17.43 -10.75 -7.56
CA GLY A 195 17.45 -11.89 -8.47
C GLY A 195 18.81 -12.17 -9.08
N PHE A 196 19.67 -11.15 -9.27
CA PHE A 196 21.05 -11.30 -9.76
C PHE A 196 21.89 -12.23 -8.89
N TYR A 197 21.63 -12.30 -7.60
CA TYR A 197 22.35 -13.20 -6.66
C TYR A 197 21.63 -14.52 -6.42
N GLN A 198 20.40 -14.64 -6.88
CA GLN A 198 19.52 -15.77 -6.59
C GLN A 198 19.44 -16.78 -7.75
N MET A 199 19.93 -16.38 -8.93
CA MET A 199 19.94 -17.19 -10.14
C MET A 199 21.22 -16.96 -10.94
N ASP A 200 21.39 -17.65 -12.06
CA ASP A 200 22.51 -17.40 -12.97
C ASP A 200 22.49 -15.94 -13.45
N PRO A 201 23.60 -15.18 -13.30
CA PRO A 201 23.61 -13.74 -13.63
C PRO A 201 23.33 -13.43 -15.11
N GLU A 202 23.78 -14.27 -16.05
CA GLU A 202 23.53 -14.05 -17.48
C GLU A 202 22.04 -14.24 -17.79
N LEU A 203 21.43 -15.30 -17.25
CA LEU A 203 20.02 -15.57 -17.36
C LEU A 203 19.17 -14.48 -16.68
N PHE A 204 19.62 -14.01 -15.49
CA PHE A 204 18.97 -12.87 -14.84
C PHE A 204 18.94 -11.66 -15.75
N LEU A 205 20.08 -11.25 -16.29
CA LEU A 205 20.18 -10.07 -17.16
C LEU A 205 19.31 -10.24 -18.41
N GLU A 206 19.32 -11.42 -19.05
CA GLU A 206 18.48 -11.69 -20.20
C GLU A 206 16.99 -11.48 -19.91
N LEU A 207 16.49 -12.05 -18.82
CA LEU A 207 15.07 -11.99 -18.46
C LEU A 207 14.68 -10.62 -17.89
N PHE A 208 15.52 -10.03 -17.05
CA PHE A 208 15.28 -8.77 -16.37
C PHE A 208 15.23 -7.59 -17.36
N THR A 209 16.21 -7.48 -18.24
CA THR A 209 16.31 -6.35 -19.19
C THR A 209 15.23 -6.38 -20.29
N LYS A 210 14.71 -7.57 -20.61
CA LYS A 210 13.52 -7.70 -21.46
C LYS A 210 12.27 -7.11 -20.81
N GLN A 211 12.20 -7.16 -19.49
CA GLN A 211 11.00 -6.82 -18.75
C GLN A 211 11.04 -5.39 -18.21
N PHE A 212 12.18 -4.97 -17.67
CA PHE A 212 12.30 -3.76 -16.87
C PHE A 212 13.18 -2.69 -17.51
N ASN A 213 12.88 -1.42 -17.21
CA ASN A 213 13.71 -0.25 -17.51
C ASN A 213 14.20 0.44 -16.23
N TYR A 214 13.83 -0.10 -15.06
CA TYR A 214 14.17 0.41 -13.75
C TYR A 214 14.54 -0.74 -12.81
N ALA A 215 15.48 -0.51 -11.90
CA ALA A 215 15.90 -1.50 -10.93
C ALA A 215 16.18 -0.85 -9.57
N THR A 216 15.84 -1.55 -8.49
CA THR A 216 16.27 -1.16 -7.15
C THR A 216 17.41 -2.08 -6.68
N ILE A 217 18.43 -1.50 -6.06
CA ILE A 217 19.55 -2.23 -5.43
C ILE A 217 19.49 -2.02 -3.92
N THR A 218 19.52 -3.12 -3.18
CA THR A 218 19.35 -3.12 -1.72
C THR A 218 20.67 -2.92 -0.98
N TYR A 219 20.67 -2.00 0.01
CA TYR A 219 21.81 -1.60 0.86
C TYR A 219 21.51 -1.79 2.37
N TYR A 220 20.86 -2.87 2.75
CA TYR A 220 20.59 -3.15 4.17
C TYR A 220 21.89 -3.29 4.95
N GLN A 221 22.01 -2.60 6.10
CA GLN A 221 23.20 -2.65 6.95
C GLN A 221 23.54 -4.09 7.32
N ILE A 222 22.55 -4.81 7.88
CA ILE A 222 22.60 -6.26 8.07
C ILE A 222 21.34 -6.88 7.49
N SER A 223 21.41 -8.14 7.13
CA SER A 223 20.24 -8.86 6.63
C SER A 223 20.51 -10.35 6.74
N GLY A 224 19.71 -11.05 7.51
CA GLY A 224 19.89 -12.49 7.72
C GLY A 224 19.91 -13.37 6.46
N ASN A 225 19.46 -12.84 5.31
CA ASN A 225 19.33 -13.57 4.04
C ASN A 225 20.09 -12.92 2.86
N TYR A 226 20.70 -11.77 3.06
CA TYR A 226 21.46 -11.03 2.05
C TYR A 226 22.88 -10.76 2.55
N ARG A 227 23.75 -10.39 1.63
CA ARG A 227 25.08 -9.93 2.01
C ARG A 227 24.92 -8.57 2.70
N ASP A 228 25.36 -8.51 3.94
CA ASP A 228 25.34 -7.30 4.74
C ASP A 228 26.08 -6.18 4.02
N PHE A 229 25.56 -4.95 4.10
CA PHE A 229 26.20 -3.80 3.49
C PHE A 229 27.15 -3.09 4.46
N GLU A 230 26.77 -3.02 5.75
CA GLU A 230 27.55 -2.36 6.79
C GLU A 230 27.47 -3.16 8.10
N PRO A 231 28.04 -4.37 8.15
CA PRO A 231 27.98 -5.22 9.34
C PRO A 231 28.69 -4.59 10.55
N THR A 232 29.75 -3.84 10.29
CA THR A 232 30.49 -3.02 11.26
C THR A 232 30.43 -1.57 10.83
N GLU A 233 30.23 -0.64 11.76
CA GLU A 233 30.13 0.78 11.45
C GLU A 233 31.31 1.29 10.61
N GLY A 234 31.02 1.85 9.44
CA GLY A 234 32.00 2.40 8.51
C GLY A 234 32.65 1.37 7.57
N ASP A 235 32.35 0.08 7.72
CA ASP A 235 32.82 -0.97 6.82
C ASP A 235 31.83 -1.23 5.69
N LEU A 236 31.80 -0.32 4.70
CA LEU A 236 30.84 -0.33 3.60
C LEU A 236 31.21 -1.34 2.50
N GLN A 237 30.39 -2.36 2.31
CA GLN A 237 30.61 -3.48 1.39
C GLN A 237 30.08 -3.18 -0.03
N PHE A 238 30.71 -2.23 -0.73
CA PHE A 238 30.30 -1.81 -2.08
C PHE A 238 30.52 -2.88 -3.15
N ALA A 239 31.60 -3.66 -3.07
CA ALA A 239 32.09 -4.53 -4.17
C ALA A 239 30.98 -5.41 -4.77
N THR A 240 30.12 -5.97 -3.93
CA THR A 240 29.02 -6.83 -4.39
C THR A 240 27.96 -6.02 -5.16
N ARG A 241 27.60 -4.82 -4.65
CA ARG A 241 26.60 -3.93 -5.26
C ARG A 241 27.13 -3.34 -6.56
N ASP A 242 28.42 -3.03 -6.62
CA ASP A 242 29.07 -2.49 -7.82
C ASP A 242 28.99 -3.44 -9.01
N VAL A 243 29.05 -4.76 -8.79
CA VAL A 243 28.87 -5.75 -9.86
C VAL A 243 27.48 -5.61 -10.49
N VAL A 244 26.43 -5.63 -9.67
CA VAL A 244 25.03 -5.49 -10.16
C VAL A 244 24.82 -4.13 -10.79
N TYR A 245 25.26 -3.06 -10.13
CA TYR A 245 25.16 -1.70 -10.62
C TYR A 245 25.78 -1.57 -12.02
N ASN A 246 27.00 -2.05 -12.20
CA ASN A 246 27.70 -1.95 -13.47
C ASN A 246 27.01 -2.75 -14.58
N GLU A 247 26.52 -3.96 -14.28
CA GLU A 247 25.81 -4.77 -15.27
C GLU A 247 24.46 -4.13 -15.67
N LEU A 248 23.70 -3.59 -14.72
CA LEU A 248 22.45 -2.88 -15.01
C LEU A 248 22.72 -1.60 -15.83
N LYS A 249 23.77 -0.83 -15.50
CA LYS A 249 24.15 0.38 -16.27
C LYS A 249 24.54 0.05 -17.70
N LYS A 250 25.33 -1.01 -17.95
CA LYS A 250 25.67 -1.48 -19.31
C LYS A 250 24.42 -1.79 -20.14
N ASN A 251 23.36 -2.22 -19.49
CA ASN A 251 22.08 -2.54 -20.13
C ASN A 251 21.08 -1.37 -20.15
N ASN A 252 21.52 -0.13 -19.86
CA ASN A 252 20.71 1.09 -19.85
C ASN A 252 19.52 1.05 -18.88
N ILE A 253 19.64 0.33 -17.78
CA ILE A 253 18.63 0.31 -16.71
C ILE A 253 18.82 1.54 -15.82
N THR A 254 17.75 2.23 -15.52
CA THR A 254 17.73 3.30 -14.51
C THR A 254 17.77 2.67 -13.13
N ILE A 255 18.58 3.20 -12.21
CA ILE A 255 18.88 2.54 -10.93
C ILE A 255 18.54 3.44 -9.75
N GLU A 256 17.88 2.85 -8.77
CA GLU A 256 17.63 3.39 -7.44
C GLU A 256 18.39 2.57 -6.39
N GLY A 257 19.01 3.25 -5.44
CA GLY A 257 19.57 2.62 -4.25
C GLY A 257 18.60 2.69 -3.07
N ARG A 258 18.47 1.61 -2.28
CA ARG A 258 17.51 1.55 -1.17
C ARG A 258 17.95 0.67 0.01
N PRO A 259 17.55 1.05 1.24
CA PRO A 259 17.42 2.41 1.75
C PRO A 259 18.75 2.94 2.27
N LEU A 260 18.86 4.25 2.50
CA LEU A 260 19.99 4.82 3.27
C LEU A 260 19.79 4.63 4.78
N TYR A 261 18.54 4.72 5.25
CA TYR A 261 18.18 4.50 6.64
C TYR A 261 16.85 3.75 6.79
N TRP A 262 16.89 2.62 7.48
CA TRP A 262 15.70 1.84 7.83
C TRP A 262 15.84 1.23 9.22
N PRO A 263 15.27 1.84 10.26
CA PRO A 263 15.36 1.35 11.63
C PRO A 263 14.38 0.20 11.91
N TYR A 264 14.48 -0.88 11.14
CA TYR A 264 13.66 -2.07 11.30
C TYR A 264 14.44 -3.20 11.98
N LYS A 265 13.75 -4.00 12.78
CA LYS A 265 14.31 -5.03 13.69
C LYS A 265 15.39 -5.90 13.04
N THR A 266 15.15 -6.41 11.83
CA THR A 266 16.02 -7.40 11.20
C THR A 266 17.22 -6.81 10.45
N VAL A 267 17.21 -5.51 10.20
CA VAL A 267 18.24 -4.81 9.42
C VAL A 267 19.02 -3.76 10.21
N THR A 268 18.63 -3.49 11.44
CA THR A 268 19.31 -2.53 12.32
C THR A 268 20.35 -3.27 13.17
N PRO A 269 21.65 -3.07 12.95
CA PRO A 269 22.69 -3.72 13.75
C PRO A 269 22.76 -3.17 15.19
N ASP A 270 23.32 -3.95 16.09
CA ASP A 270 23.42 -3.58 17.51
C ASP A 270 24.20 -2.27 17.74
N TRP A 271 25.24 -2.04 16.97
CA TRP A 271 26.00 -0.80 17.06
C TRP A 271 25.17 0.44 16.72
N MET A 272 24.15 0.32 15.86
CA MET A 272 23.21 1.39 15.53
C MET A 272 22.15 1.56 16.62
N ARG A 273 21.58 0.45 17.13
CA ARG A 273 20.56 0.50 18.21
C ARG A 273 21.06 1.20 19.47
N ASN A 274 22.35 1.07 19.76
CA ASN A 274 22.97 1.60 20.97
C ASN A 274 23.44 3.06 20.84
N LYS A 275 23.22 3.72 19.70
CA LYS A 275 23.61 5.11 19.50
C LYS A 275 22.65 6.07 20.20
N SER A 276 23.21 7.12 20.80
CA SER A 276 22.41 8.30 21.16
C SER A 276 21.90 9.01 19.90
N TYR A 277 20.90 9.86 20.05
CA TYR A 277 20.38 10.66 18.94
C TYR A 277 21.46 11.47 18.22
N ASP A 278 22.35 12.16 18.97
CA ASP A 278 23.45 12.93 18.39
C ASP A 278 24.46 12.03 17.64
N GLN A 279 24.68 10.82 18.11
CA GLN A 279 25.53 9.84 17.42
C GLN A 279 24.86 9.33 16.14
N LEU A 280 23.54 9.14 16.16
CA LEU A 280 22.78 8.78 14.96
C LEU A 280 22.83 9.89 13.91
N LEU A 281 22.68 11.15 14.27
CA LEU A 281 22.81 12.28 13.33
C LEU A 281 24.17 12.28 12.63
N LYS A 282 25.25 12.13 13.39
CA LYS A 282 26.61 12.06 12.82
C LYS A 282 26.81 10.86 11.90
N TYR A 283 26.26 9.72 12.30
CA TYR A 283 26.30 8.51 11.48
C TYR A 283 25.52 8.72 10.16
N ILE A 284 24.28 9.21 10.23
CA ILE A 284 23.44 9.43 9.04
C ILE A 284 24.11 10.41 8.08
N GLU A 285 24.69 11.51 8.57
CA GLU A 285 25.41 12.46 7.73
C GLU A 285 26.58 11.77 6.99
N LYS A 286 27.44 11.06 7.73
CA LYS A 286 28.60 10.37 7.17
C LYS A 286 28.20 9.29 6.17
N HIS A 287 27.31 8.40 6.59
CA HIS A 287 26.84 7.27 5.77
C HIS A 287 26.18 7.76 4.48
N THR A 288 25.28 8.73 4.56
CA THR A 288 24.61 9.29 3.38
C THR A 288 25.62 9.89 2.42
N ARG A 289 26.59 10.67 2.93
CA ARG A 289 27.64 11.29 2.09
C ARG A 289 28.51 10.25 1.39
N GLU A 290 28.94 9.22 2.09
CA GLU A 290 29.78 8.18 1.54
C GLU A 290 29.04 7.33 0.51
N VAL A 291 27.80 6.88 0.80
CA VAL A 291 27.04 6.01 -0.08
C VAL A 291 26.55 6.75 -1.32
N VAL A 292 25.98 7.94 -1.18
CA VAL A 292 25.53 8.75 -2.32
C VAL A 292 26.72 9.19 -3.17
N GLY A 293 27.85 9.55 -2.54
CA GLY A 293 29.08 9.97 -3.21
C GLY A 293 29.74 8.87 -4.02
N HIS A 294 29.68 7.61 -3.57
CA HIS A 294 30.28 6.47 -4.26
C HIS A 294 29.73 6.30 -5.70
N TYR A 295 28.43 6.45 -5.89
CA TYR A 295 27.80 6.29 -7.21
C TYR A 295 27.62 7.61 -7.97
N GLY A 296 27.69 8.74 -7.28
CA GLY A 296 27.56 10.07 -7.89
C GLY A 296 26.31 10.19 -8.77
N GLU A 297 26.44 10.73 -9.96
CA GLU A 297 25.35 10.92 -10.92
C GLU A 297 24.84 9.60 -11.56
N GLY A 298 25.46 8.47 -11.25
CA GLY A 298 25.06 7.17 -11.79
C GLY A 298 23.74 6.63 -11.23
N MET A 299 23.36 7.03 -10.01
CA MET A 299 22.08 6.72 -9.42
C MET A 299 21.02 7.74 -9.80
N TYR A 300 19.83 7.28 -10.18
CA TYR A 300 18.67 8.12 -10.43
C TYR A 300 18.05 8.62 -9.11
N ALA A 301 17.85 7.70 -8.18
CA ALA A 301 17.22 7.99 -6.89
C ALA A 301 17.91 7.25 -5.75
N TRP A 302 17.77 7.81 -4.54
CA TRP A 302 18.01 7.10 -3.29
C TRP A 302 16.74 7.12 -2.46
N GLU A 303 16.35 5.95 -1.99
CA GLU A 303 15.38 5.82 -0.89
C GLU A 303 16.07 6.30 0.39
N ILE A 304 15.75 7.53 0.79
CA ILE A 304 16.41 8.21 1.92
C ILE A 304 16.07 7.52 3.22
N VAL A 305 14.77 7.27 3.42
CA VAL A 305 14.27 6.53 4.58
C VAL A 305 13.20 5.55 4.14
N ASN A 306 13.21 4.38 4.76
CA ASN A 306 12.17 3.37 4.59
C ASN A 306 11.32 3.26 5.85
N GLU A 307 9.98 3.24 5.67
CA GLU A 307 8.99 2.92 6.71
C GLU A 307 9.11 3.75 8.00
N SER A 308 9.65 4.96 7.89
CA SER A 308 9.97 5.83 9.03
C SER A 308 8.79 6.66 9.53
N HIS A 309 7.56 6.34 9.12
CA HIS A 309 6.32 6.96 9.62
C HIS A 309 5.89 6.44 11.01
N ASP A 310 6.85 6.09 11.84
CA ASP A 310 6.70 5.54 13.20
C ASP A 310 6.34 4.03 13.24
N TRP A 311 6.31 3.35 12.09
CA TRP A 311 6.13 1.90 12.00
C TRP A 311 7.43 1.14 12.34
N ALA A 312 8.54 1.44 11.65
CA ALA A 312 9.84 0.90 11.93
C ALA A 312 10.63 1.89 12.80
N ASN A 313 10.85 1.59 14.08
CA ASN A 313 11.50 2.51 15.02
C ASN A 313 12.33 1.78 16.08
N GLU A 314 13.21 0.86 15.64
CA GLU A 314 14.12 0.13 16.55
C GLU A 314 15.07 1.07 17.32
N THR A 315 15.34 2.25 16.79
CA THR A 315 16.14 3.29 17.46
C THR A 315 15.34 4.13 18.47
N GLN A 316 14.03 3.88 18.58
CA GLN A 316 13.12 4.48 19.56
C GLN A 316 13.13 6.01 19.59
N LEU A 317 13.19 6.61 18.41
CA LEU A 317 13.19 8.06 18.23
C LEU A 317 11.77 8.64 18.38
N THR A 318 11.70 9.91 18.79
CA THR A 318 10.44 10.65 18.75
C THR A 318 10.06 10.98 17.30
N PRO A 319 8.76 11.26 17.02
CA PRO A 319 8.33 11.69 15.69
C PRO A 319 9.11 12.91 15.15
N GLU A 320 9.45 13.86 16.01
CA GLU A 320 10.27 15.02 15.66
C GLU A 320 11.71 14.62 15.28
N GLN A 321 12.32 13.72 16.05
CA GLN A 321 13.66 13.22 15.78
C GLN A 321 13.71 12.45 14.44
N ILE A 322 12.70 11.66 14.13
CA ILE A 322 12.57 10.97 12.84
C ILE A 322 12.47 11.99 11.69
N THR A 323 11.64 13.03 11.84
CA THR A 323 11.52 14.11 10.85
C THR A 323 12.87 14.80 10.64
N ASN A 324 13.60 15.10 11.72
CA ASN A 324 14.92 15.74 11.65
C ASN A 324 15.99 14.85 10.99
N ILE A 325 16.01 13.55 11.27
CA ILE A 325 16.90 12.59 10.57
C ILE A 325 16.59 12.57 9.07
N THR A 326 15.31 12.49 8.73
CA THR A 326 14.87 12.48 7.32
C THR A 326 15.31 13.76 6.61
N LYS A 327 15.16 14.91 7.26
CA LYS A 327 15.62 16.21 6.75
C LYS A 327 17.11 16.24 6.53
N LEU A 328 17.89 15.87 7.52
CA LEU A 328 19.36 15.80 7.43
C LEU A 328 19.80 14.90 6.27
N ALA A 329 19.24 13.69 6.18
CA ALA A 329 19.62 12.75 5.11
C ALA A 329 19.27 13.29 3.72
N CYS A 330 18.10 13.95 3.54
CA CYS A 330 17.74 14.61 2.28
C CYS A 330 18.71 15.75 1.92
N GLU A 331 19.08 16.59 2.88
CA GLU A 331 20.01 17.70 2.69
C GLU A 331 21.39 17.19 2.30
N VAL A 332 21.94 16.20 3.02
CA VAL A 332 23.23 15.62 2.75
C VAL A 332 23.27 14.91 1.39
N ALA A 333 22.19 14.17 1.03
CA ALA A 333 22.09 13.54 -0.28
C ALA A 333 22.11 14.57 -1.42
N LYS A 334 21.36 15.67 -1.26
CA LYS A 334 21.34 16.80 -2.22
C LYS A 334 22.68 17.49 -2.33
N ASP A 335 23.36 17.76 -1.20
CA ASP A 335 24.67 18.42 -1.19
C ASP A 335 25.74 17.55 -1.86
N THR A 336 25.63 16.22 -1.68
CA THR A 336 26.57 15.25 -2.24
C THR A 336 26.33 15.05 -3.75
N ASN A 337 25.07 14.94 -4.16
CA ASN A 337 24.66 14.82 -5.55
C ASN A 337 23.37 15.66 -5.79
N PRO A 338 23.47 16.90 -6.29
CA PRO A 338 22.31 17.76 -6.50
C PRO A 338 21.26 17.22 -7.48
N LYS A 339 21.63 16.28 -8.35
CA LYS A 339 20.73 15.73 -9.36
C LYS A 339 19.98 14.49 -8.86
N VAL A 340 20.40 13.88 -7.77
CA VAL A 340 19.78 12.64 -7.28
C VAL A 340 18.37 12.90 -6.73
N HIS A 341 17.44 12.06 -7.13
CA HIS A 341 16.11 12.08 -6.52
C HIS A 341 16.16 11.49 -5.10
N ARG A 342 15.35 12.07 -4.22
CA ARG A 342 15.26 11.72 -2.79
C ARG A 342 13.87 11.17 -2.53
N LEU A 343 13.80 9.85 -2.40
CA LEU A 343 12.55 9.11 -2.23
C LEU A 343 12.29 8.84 -0.74
N ILE A 344 11.07 9.05 -0.30
CA ILE A 344 10.58 8.66 1.02
C ILE A 344 9.64 7.49 0.84
N ASN A 345 10.00 6.32 1.34
CA ASN A 345 9.23 5.09 1.16
C ASN A 345 8.35 4.78 2.38
N ASN A 346 7.08 4.51 2.14
CA ASN A 346 6.10 4.22 3.18
C ASN A 346 5.47 2.83 2.95
N CYS A 347 5.38 2.04 4.01
CA CYS A 347 4.60 0.80 4.05
C CYS A 347 3.23 1.02 4.71
N CYS A 348 2.48 -0.06 4.88
CA CYS A 348 1.21 -0.07 5.62
C CYS A 348 0.30 1.09 5.22
N PRO A 349 -0.08 1.20 3.94
CA PRO A 349 -0.68 2.41 3.38
C PRO A 349 -1.97 2.84 4.07
N TYR A 350 -2.71 1.91 4.68
CA TYR A 350 -3.97 2.19 5.39
C TYR A 350 -3.80 2.47 6.88
N ALA A 351 -2.57 2.37 7.39
CA ALA A 351 -2.17 2.75 8.74
C ALA A 351 -2.94 2.07 9.90
N GLU A 352 -3.36 0.83 9.70
CA GLU A 352 -4.09 0.05 10.72
C GLU A 352 -3.31 -0.06 12.05
N TYR A 353 -1.98 -0.06 11.97
CA TYR A 353 -1.07 -0.12 13.12
C TYR A 353 -1.28 1.02 14.13
N VAL A 354 -1.84 2.16 13.70
CA VAL A 354 -2.16 3.28 14.60
C VAL A 354 -3.19 2.85 15.67
N GLN A 355 -4.16 2.04 15.27
CA GLN A 355 -5.13 1.47 16.22
C GLN A 355 -4.49 0.50 17.22
N LEU A 356 -3.46 -0.25 16.79
CA LEU A 356 -2.79 -1.24 17.61
C LEU A 356 -1.78 -0.65 18.60
N LYS A 357 -1.26 0.55 18.33
CA LYS A 357 -0.15 1.19 19.09
C LYS A 357 1.09 0.32 19.18
N LYS A 358 1.48 -0.28 18.05
CA LYS A 358 2.65 -1.15 17.96
C LYS A 358 3.69 -0.58 16.99
N TRP A 359 4.98 -0.81 17.30
CA TRP A 359 6.11 -0.71 16.39
C TRP A 359 6.54 -2.15 16.03
N GLY A 360 6.03 -2.69 14.94
CA GLY A 360 6.14 -4.12 14.73
C GLY A 360 5.61 -4.89 15.94
N ASP A 361 6.47 -5.66 16.61
CA ASP A 361 6.12 -6.42 17.83
C ASP A 361 6.17 -5.60 19.13
N LEU A 362 6.74 -4.38 19.10
CA LEU A 362 6.95 -3.56 20.29
C LEU A 362 5.78 -2.59 20.51
N ASP A 363 5.51 -2.28 21.78
CA ASP A 363 4.55 -1.21 22.12
C ASP A 363 5.12 0.15 21.71
N ALA A 364 4.34 0.93 20.98
CA ALA A 364 4.73 2.27 20.56
C ALA A 364 4.81 3.21 21.78
N LYS A 365 5.96 3.85 21.97
CA LYS A 365 6.18 4.81 23.09
C LYS A 365 5.56 6.16 22.82
N TYR A 366 5.34 6.48 21.56
CA TYR A 366 4.82 7.77 21.09
C TYR A 366 3.59 7.55 20.21
N PRO A 367 2.71 8.56 20.07
CA PRO A 367 1.63 8.49 19.08
C PRO A 367 2.21 8.27 17.68
N GLN A 368 1.68 7.26 16.98
CA GLN A 368 2.15 6.90 15.65
C GLN A 368 1.50 7.78 14.58
N ARG A 369 2.27 8.14 13.58
CA ARG A 369 1.79 8.85 12.40
C ARG A 369 1.37 7.86 11.32
N THR A 370 0.37 8.23 10.56
CA THR A 370 0.06 7.56 9.30
C THR A 370 1.07 7.97 8.22
N PRO A 371 1.22 7.21 7.12
CA PRO A 371 2.08 7.63 6.01
C PRO A 371 1.74 9.04 5.49
N ILE A 372 0.44 9.35 5.34
CA ILE A 372 0.01 10.67 4.86
C ILE A 372 0.37 11.79 5.83
N LYS A 373 0.25 11.55 7.13
CA LYS A 373 0.61 12.52 8.17
C LYS A 373 2.12 12.70 8.27
N PHE A 374 2.88 11.63 8.14
CA PHE A 374 4.34 11.71 8.08
C PHE A 374 4.79 12.57 6.89
N MET A 375 4.27 12.30 5.69
CA MET A 375 4.58 13.10 4.50
C MET A 375 4.19 14.57 4.68
N GLN A 376 3.05 14.84 5.33
CA GLN A 376 2.64 16.22 5.64
C GLN A 376 3.62 16.90 6.61
N ASP A 377 4.03 16.21 7.68
CA ASP A 377 5.02 16.72 8.62
C ASP A 377 6.37 17.02 7.94
N LEU A 378 6.78 16.18 6.97
CA LEU A 378 7.99 16.45 6.18
C LEU A 378 7.86 17.75 5.36
N VAL A 379 6.71 17.96 4.71
CA VAL A 379 6.43 19.19 3.95
C VAL A 379 6.42 20.40 4.87
N ASP A 380 5.73 20.33 6.00
CA ASP A 380 5.59 21.43 6.97
C ASP A 380 6.94 21.82 7.60
N ASN A 381 7.87 20.87 7.71
CA ASN A 381 9.24 21.09 8.20
C ASN A 381 10.25 21.43 7.10
N GLY A 382 9.79 21.62 5.85
CA GLY A 382 10.64 22.02 4.73
C GLY A 382 11.65 20.96 4.30
N VAL A 383 11.30 19.67 4.42
CA VAL A 383 12.15 18.57 3.94
C VAL A 383 12.10 18.53 2.41
N ASP A 384 13.27 18.57 1.79
CA ASP A 384 13.41 18.58 0.32
C ASP A 384 13.47 17.16 -0.26
N PHE A 385 12.39 16.41 -0.13
CA PHE A 385 12.22 15.15 -0.86
C PHE A 385 11.61 15.41 -2.25
N THR A 386 11.87 14.52 -3.20
CA THR A 386 11.45 14.68 -4.61
C THR A 386 10.48 13.62 -5.09
N ILE A 387 10.38 12.47 -4.41
CA ILE A 387 9.51 11.36 -4.77
C ILE A 387 8.82 10.84 -3.51
N SER A 388 7.53 10.51 -3.63
CA SER A 388 6.73 9.84 -2.60
C SER A 388 6.60 8.36 -2.94
N GLY A 389 7.24 7.49 -2.17
CA GLY A 389 7.17 6.03 -2.31
C GLY A 389 6.03 5.42 -1.51
N GLN A 390 5.33 4.46 -2.11
CA GLN A 390 4.26 3.71 -1.48
C GLN A 390 4.40 2.22 -1.77
N GLN A 391 4.47 1.40 -0.72
CA GLN A 391 4.40 -0.05 -0.85
C GLN A 391 2.95 -0.49 -1.04
N MET A 392 2.70 -1.31 -2.04
CA MET A 392 1.37 -1.77 -2.41
C MET A 392 1.37 -3.27 -2.70
N TYR A 393 1.77 -4.05 -1.72
CA TYR A 393 1.47 -5.48 -1.73
C TYR A 393 -0.03 -5.68 -1.67
N PHE A 394 -0.58 -6.75 -2.23
CA PHE A 394 -2.05 -6.91 -2.22
C PHE A 394 -2.60 -6.62 -0.81
N PRO A 395 -3.30 -5.48 -0.61
CA PRO A 395 -3.59 -4.98 0.75
C PRO A 395 -4.95 -5.46 1.27
N TYR A 396 -5.49 -6.54 0.72
CA TYR A 396 -6.86 -7.01 1.03
C TYR A 396 -7.92 -5.92 0.86
N ARG A 397 -7.79 -5.18 -0.24
CA ARG A 397 -8.72 -4.13 -0.65
C ARG A 397 -8.98 -4.22 -2.15
N ASP A 398 -10.12 -3.71 -2.58
CA ASP A 398 -10.41 -3.62 -4.00
C ASP A 398 -9.57 -2.51 -4.68
N LEU A 399 -9.43 -2.59 -5.99
CA LEU A 399 -8.62 -1.62 -6.75
C LEU A 399 -9.12 -0.18 -6.62
N SER A 400 -10.42 0.03 -6.42
CA SER A 400 -10.96 1.37 -6.21
C SER A 400 -10.48 1.98 -4.88
N ASP A 401 -10.44 1.20 -3.80
CA ASP A 401 -9.90 1.67 -2.52
C ASP A 401 -8.40 1.98 -2.63
N ILE A 402 -7.64 1.13 -3.34
CA ILE A 402 -6.21 1.36 -3.58
C ILE A 402 -6.00 2.70 -4.28
N ILE A 403 -6.76 2.98 -5.34
CA ILE A 403 -6.59 4.21 -6.12
C ILE A 403 -7.03 5.43 -5.34
N ILE A 404 -8.15 5.37 -4.63
CA ILE A 404 -8.61 6.48 -3.77
C ILE A 404 -7.57 6.79 -2.71
N HIS A 405 -6.94 5.75 -2.14
CA HIS A 405 -5.86 5.92 -1.17
C HIS A 405 -4.64 6.61 -1.80
N LEU A 406 -4.18 6.15 -2.95
CA LEU A 406 -3.03 6.73 -3.66
C LEU A 406 -3.29 8.19 -4.10
N GLU A 407 -4.50 8.54 -4.52
CA GLU A 407 -4.90 9.91 -4.87
C GLU A 407 -4.67 10.91 -3.72
N ARG A 408 -4.63 10.46 -2.47
CA ARG A 408 -4.34 11.30 -1.30
C ARG A 408 -2.90 11.86 -1.29
N PHE A 409 -1.96 11.18 -1.96
CA PHE A 409 -0.56 11.61 -2.04
C PHE A 409 -0.32 12.64 -3.16
N GLU A 410 -1.24 12.79 -4.12
CA GLU A 410 -1.15 13.78 -5.21
C GLU A 410 -1.04 15.22 -4.66
N LYS A 411 -1.67 15.50 -3.51
CA LYS A 411 -1.63 16.83 -2.85
C LYS A 411 -0.24 17.34 -2.54
N PHE A 412 0.75 16.46 -2.41
CA PHE A 412 2.13 16.86 -2.12
C PHE A 412 2.88 17.41 -3.34
N GLY A 413 2.29 17.31 -4.55
CA GLY A 413 2.87 17.84 -5.78
C GLY A 413 4.20 17.17 -6.14
N ARG A 414 4.42 15.94 -5.72
CA ARG A 414 5.59 15.11 -6.05
C ARG A 414 5.14 13.88 -6.80
N PRO A 415 5.96 13.35 -7.73
CA PRO A 415 5.70 12.04 -8.32
C PRO A 415 5.53 10.97 -7.24
N VAL A 416 4.62 10.04 -7.49
CA VAL A 416 4.44 8.85 -6.65
C VAL A 416 5.08 7.66 -7.34
N GLN A 417 5.85 6.88 -6.61
CA GLN A 417 6.29 5.56 -7.03
C GLN A 417 5.58 4.48 -6.20
N LEU A 418 5.06 3.47 -6.86
CA LEU A 418 4.67 2.22 -6.22
C LEU A 418 5.95 1.39 -6.06
N THR A 419 6.64 1.60 -4.95
CA THR A 419 8.01 1.13 -4.73
C THR A 419 8.11 -0.37 -4.54
N GLU A 420 7.08 -0.98 -4.01
CA GLU A 420 7.01 -2.39 -3.73
C GLU A 420 5.59 -2.89 -4.01
N VAL A 421 5.44 -3.61 -5.10
CA VAL A 421 4.15 -4.16 -5.53
C VAL A 421 4.26 -5.67 -5.61
N GLY A 422 3.26 -6.38 -5.12
CA GLY A 422 3.25 -7.84 -5.20
C GLY A 422 1.93 -8.47 -4.83
N ALA A 423 1.68 -9.64 -5.40
CA ALA A 423 0.59 -10.53 -5.06
C ALA A 423 1.03 -11.99 -5.25
N SER A 424 0.46 -12.90 -4.49
CA SER A 424 0.77 -14.34 -4.60
C SER A 424 0.20 -14.96 -5.88
N SER A 425 0.89 -15.94 -6.44
CA SER A 425 0.39 -16.78 -7.54
C SER A 425 -0.13 -18.15 -7.08
N GLY A 426 -0.40 -18.32 -5.82
CA GLY A 426 -0.83 -19.61 -5.28
C GLY A 426 -1.90 -19.48 -4.21
N PRO A 427 -2.60 -20.58 -3.92
CA PRO A 427 -3.64 -20.63 -2.88
C PRO A 427 -3.05 -20.57 -1.46
N ASN A 428 -1.77 -20.22 -1.33
CA ASN A 428 -1.08 -20.22 -0.07
C ASN A 428 -1.56 -19.08 0.82
N LYS A 429 -1.69 -19.39 2.09
CA LYS A 429 -1.81 -18.44 3.19
C LYS A 429 -0.64 -17.46 3.10
N THR A 430 -0.88 -16.28 2.60
CA THR A 430 0.09 -15.20 2.70
C THR A 430 -0.15 -14.52 4.04
N SER A 431 0.69 -14.80 5.00
CA SER A 431 0.95 -13.80 6.01
C SER A 431 1.72 -12.70 5.28
N ILE A 432 1.03 -11.71 4.75
CA ILE A 432 1.67 -10.43 4.57
C ILE A 432 1.85 -9.96 6.00
N ASP A 433 3.03 -10.16 6.51
CA ASP A 433 3.44 -9.57 7.76
C ASP A 433 3.62 -8.07 7.51
N ASN A 434 2.50 -7.37 7.41
CA ASN A 434 2.48 -5.92 7.49
C ASN A 434 2.69 -5.48 8.95
N GLY A 435 3.14 -6.46 9.80
CA GLY A 435 3.52 -6.26 11.19
C GLY A 435 2.39 -5.85 12.11
N SER A 436 1.22 -5.56 11.61
CA SER A 436 0.11 -5.08 12.41
C SER A 436 -1.07 -6.05 12.44
N LEU A 437 -1.14 -6.95 11.48
CA LEU A 437 -2.23 -7.90 11.38
C LEU A 437 -1.68 -9.28 11.08
N GLU A 438 -1.78 -10.20 12.02
CA GLU A 438 -1.98 -11.61 11.66
C GLU A 438 -3.30 -11.68 10.88
N ILE A 439 -3.20 -11.44 9.58
CA ILE A 439 -4.30 -11.71 8.70
C ILE A 439 -4.51 -13.21 8.78
N SER A 440 -5.68 -13.61 9.28
CA SER A 440 -6.01 -14.96 9.65
C SER A 440 -5.55 -15.99 8.62
N ASN A 441 -5.35 -17.20 9.07
CA ASN A 441 -5.03 -18.39 8.28
C ASN A 441 -6.07 -18.77 7.19
N GLU A 442 -6.94 -17.84 6.78
CA GLU A 442 -8.01 -18.10 5.84
C GLU A 442 -7.54 -18.02 4.39
N PRO A 443 -8.22 -18.72 3.45
CA PRO A 443 -7.90 -18.64 2.05
C PRO A 443 -7.97 -17.20 1.56
N TYR A 444 -6.95 -16.83 0.84
CA TYR A 444 -6.79 -15.54 0.24
C TYR A 444 -7.49 -15.54 -1.12
N ILE A 445 -8.45 -14.66 -1.33
CA ILE A 445 -9.30 -14.61 -2.53
C ILE A 445 -9.36 -13.17 -3.05
N TRP A 446 -9.33 -13.04 -4.37
CA TRP A 446 -9.74 -11.86 -5.09
C TRP A 446 -10.42 -12.29 -6.38
N ARG A 447 -11.73 -12.12 -6.47
CA ARG A 447 -12.64 -12.64 -7.50
C ARG A 447 -12.70 -14.18 -7.59
N ARG A 448 -11.63 -14.88 -7.30
CA ARG A 448 -11.48 -16.34 -7.19
C ARG A 448 -10.24 -16.70 -6.37
N ASN A 449 -9.96 -17.95 -6.18
CA ASN A 449 -8.74 -18.40 -5.52
C ASN A 449 -7.51 -18.00 -6.35
N TRP A 450 -6.45 -17.60 -5.66
CA TRP A 450 -5.20 -17.19 -6.28
C TRP A 450 -4.50 -18.33 -7.00
N ASP A 451 -4.11 -18.04 -8.22
CA ASP A 451 -3.26 -18.82 -9.10
C ASP A 451 -2.39 -17.87 -9.97
N GLN A 452 -1.59 -18.41 -10.88
CA GLN A 452 -0.71 -17.60 -11.73
C GLN A 452 -1.48 -16.65 -12.66
N GLU A 453 -2.63 -17.06 -13.17
CA GLU A 453 -3.45 -16.20 -14.04
C GLU A 453 -4.08 -15.05 -13.24
N LEU A 454 -4.52 -15.31 -12.01
CA LEU A 454 -5.08 -14.27 -11.17
C LEU A 454 -4.01 -13.25 -10.72
N GLN A 455 -2.80 -13.72 -10.41
CA GLN A 455 -1.66 -12.82 -10.18
C GLN A 455 -1.41 -11.92 -11.40
N ALA A 456 -1.47 -12.50 -12.60
CA ALA A 456 -1.31 -11.76 -13.84
C ALA A 456 -2.44 -10.75 -14.08
N ASP A 457 -3.69 -11.13 -13.77
CA ASP A 457 -4.86 -10.25 -13.89
C ASP A 457 -4.74 -9.04 -12.94
N TRP A 458 -4.42 -9.29 -11.68
CA TRP A 458 -4.24 -8.22 -10.69
C TRP A 458 -3.08 -7.28 -11.07
N LEU A 459 -1.95 -7.84 -11.51
CA LEU A 459 -0.81 -7.08 -12.02
C LEU A 459 -1.24 -6.20 -13.19
N GLU A 460 -1.90 -6.77 -14.21
CA GLU A 460 -2.35 -6.03 -15.40
C GLU A 460 -3.27 -4.87 -15.02
N GLU A 461 -4.25 -5.10 -14.15
CA GLU A 461 -5.21 -4.09 -13.75
C GLU A 461 -4.54 -2.97 -12.95
N LEU A 462 -3.71 -3.30 -11.94
CA LEU A 462 -3.00 -2.31 -11.15
C LEU A 462 -2.04 -1.47 -11.99
N TYR A 463 -1.23 -2.12 -12.86
CA TYR A 463 -0.31 -1.42 -13.74
C TYR A 463 -1.03 -0.54 -14.76
N THR A 464 -2.17 -1.00 -15.31
CA THR A 464 -3.01 -0.20 -16.22
C THR A 464 -3.52 1.06 -15.52
N ILE A 465 -4.02 0.92 -14.30
CA ILE A 465 -4.51 2.07 -13.52
C ILE A 465 -3.34 3.00 -13.18
N ALA A 466 -2.21 2.50 -12.72
CA ALA A 466 -1.03 3.30 -12.38
C ALA A 466 -0.50 4.05 -13.62
N TYR A 467 -0.35 3.39 -14.76
CA TYR A 467 0.11 3.99 -16.01
C TYR A 467 -0.81 5.12 -16.50
N SER A 468 -2.11 5.04 -16.23
CA SER A 468 -3.08 6.08 -16.59
C SER A 468 -2.93 7.39 -15.79
N LYS A 469 -2.26 7.34 -14.63
CA LYS A 469 -2.12 8.49 -13.72
C LYS A 469 -0.80 9.23 -13.97
N SER A 470 -0.86 10.47 -14.47
CA SER A 470 0.34 11.24 -14.80
C SER A 470 1.26 11.52 -13.62
N TRP A 471 0.74 11.50 -12.40
CA TRP A 471 1.48 11.71 -11.16
C TRP A 471 2.11 10.42 -10.59
N ILE A 472 1.81 9.23 -11.13
CA ILE A 472 2.55 8.00 -10.83
C ILE A 472 3.65 7.83 -11.87
N GLU A 473 4.90 7.80 -11.44
CA GLU A 473 6.04 7.71 -12.37
C GLU A 473 6.64 6.31 -12.48
N ALA A 474 6.43 5.45 -11.46
CA ALA A 474 7.02 4.11 -11.44
C ALA A 474 6.12 3.10 -10.74
N VAL A 475 6.23 1.83 -11.19
CA VAL A 475 5.72 0.65 -10.49
C VAL A 475 6.82 -0.40 -10.45
N ASN A 476 7.22 -0.80 -9.24
CA ASN A 476 8.27 -1.78 -9.00
C ASN A 476 7.68 -3.06 -8.43
N TRP A 477 7.76 -4.16 -9.19
CA TRP A 477 7.37 -5.48 -8.69
C TRP A 477 8.40 -6.01 -7.67
N TYR A 478 7.93 -6.66 -6.63
CA TYR A 478 8.75 -7.14 -5.53
C TYR A 478 8.30 -8.55 -5.09
N ASP A 479 9.00 -9.65 -5.42
CA ASP A 479 10.33 -9.83 -6.01
C ASP A 479 10.28 -10.43 -7.44
N PHE A 480 11.48 -10.71 -8.01
CA PHE A 480 11.59 -11.24 -9.38
C PHE A 480 11.41 -12.76 -9.45
N VAL A 481 11.97 -13.51 -8.50
CA VAL A 481 12.05 -14.97 -8.58
C VAL A 481 11.64 -15.68 -7.28
N ASP A 482 10.84 -16.74 -7.40
CA ASP A 482 10.58 -17.69 -6.32
C ASP A 482 11.78 -18.68 -6.19
N PRO A 483 12.02 -19.23 -4.99
CA PRO A 483 11.26 -19.13 -3.73
C PRO A 483 11.68 -17.94 -2.82
N TYR A 484 12.47 -17.02 -3.33
CA TYR A 484 13.09 -15.96 -2.53
C TYR A 484 12.23 -14.69 -2.40
N SER A 485 11.05 -14.69 -3.01
CA SER A 485 10.14 -13.54 -2.95
C SER A 485 9.60 -13.32 -1.54
N TRP A 486 9.47 -12.04 -1.17
CA TRP A 486 8.89 -11.60 0.11
C TRP A 486 7.49 -12.16 0.32
N ILE A 487 6.63 -12.02 -0.68
CA ILE A 487 5.34 -12.73 -0.71
C ILE A 487 5.61 -14.14 -1.24
N LYS A 488 5.22 -15.15 -0.50
CA LYS A 488 5.31 -16.53 -0.96
C LYS A 488 4.61 -16.70 -2.31
N ASN A 489 5.32 -17.24 -3.30
CA ASN A 489 4.90 -17.34 -4.70
C ASN A 489 4.62 -15.96 -5.35
N GLY A 490 5.23 -14.89 -4.85
CA GLY A 490 5.06 -13.53 -5.37
C GLY A 490 5.94 -13.19 -6.57
N GLY A 491 6.96 -13.99 -6.86
CA GLY A 491 7.87 -13.76 -7.99
C GLY A 491 7.17 -13.82 -9.36
N LEU A 492 7.81 -13.25 -10.38
CA LEU A 492 7.39 -13.37 -11.79
C LEU A 492 7.98 -14.62 -12.46
N LEU A 493 8.99 -15.23 -11.84
CA LEU A 493 9.58 -16.51 -12.24
C LEU A 493 9.31 -17.56 -11.15
N GLU A 494 9.07 -18.80 -11.56
CA GLU A 494 8.79 -19.91 -10.64
C GLU A 494 10.03 -20.36 -9.88
N SER A 495 11.20 -20.24 -10.52
CA SER A 495 12.46 -20.73 -9.94
C SER A 495 13.67 -19.99 -10.50
N PRO A 496 14.86 -20.15 -9.85
CA PRO A 496 16.11 -19.65 -10.38
C PRO A 496 16.53 -20.17 -11.77
N LYS A 497 15.82 -21.16 -12.31
CA LYS A 497 16.06 -21.66 -13.68
C LYS A 497 15.38 -20.81 -14.75
N GLY A 498 14.58 -19.81 -14.35
CA GLY A 498 13.99 -18.85 -15.27
C GLY A 498 12.65 -19.27 -15.87
N GLU A 499 11.95 -20.27 -15.29
CA GLU A 499 10.60 -20.62 -15.71
C GLU A 499 9.65 -19.44 -15.42
N LYS A 500 9.02 -18.94 -16.48
CA LYS A 500 8.17 -17.73 -16.44
C LYS A 500 6.77 -18.08 -15.95
N LYS A 501 6.23 -17.24 -15.08
CA LYS A 501 4.81 -17.27 -14.74
C LYS A 501 3.97 -16.47 -15.74
N ALA A 502 2.66 -16.67 -15.73
CA ALA A 502 1.72 -15.91 -16.55
C ALA A 502 1.89 -14.38 -16.38
N SER A 503 2.20 -13.91 -15.16
CA SER A 503 2.44 -12.51 -14.84
C SER A 503 3.65 -11.91 -15.57
N TYR A 504 4.73 -12.68 -15.79
CA TYR A 504 5.87 -12.21 -16.58
C TYR A 504 5.46 -11.90 -18.03
N ASP A 505 4.81 -12.82 -18.69
CA ASP A 505 4.41 -12.66 -20.08
C ASP A 505 3.29 -11.61 -20.23
N ARG A 506 2.39 -11.53 -19.25
CA ARG A 506 1.31 -10.53 -19.21
C ARG A 506 1.88 -9.11 -19.12
N LEU A 507 2.87 -8.88 -18.26
CA LEU A 507 3.50 -7.57 -18.11
C LEU A 507 4.23 -7.15 -19.40
N LEU A 508 4.91 -8.08 -20.07
CA LEU A 508 5.56 -7.78 -21.35
C LEU A 508 4.55 -7.39 -22.43
N LYS A 509 3.46 -8.16 -22.56
CA LYS A 509 2.37 -7.84 -23.51
C LYS A 509 1.73 -6.49 -23.21
N LEU A 510 1.55 -6.16 -21.93
CA LEU A 510 1.01 -4.89 -21.51
C LEU A 510 1.90 -3.72 -21.93
N GLN A 511 3.20 -3.81 -21.71
CA GLN A 511 4.19 -2.81 -22.15
C GLN A 511 4.20 -2.65 -23.68
N GLN A 512 4.10 -3.75 -24.43
CA GLN A 512 4.00 -3.73 -25.90
C GLN A 512 2.72 -3.00 -26.34
N SER A 513 1.60 -3.25 -25.67
CA SER A 513 0.33 -2.56 -25.96
C SER A 513 0.39 -1.05 -25.73
N TRP A 514 1.26 -0.59 -24.83
CA TRP A 514 1.51 0.83 -24.56
C TRP A 514 2.62 1.43 -25.43
N GLY A 515 3.30 0.64 -26.26
CA GLY A 515 4.42 1.08 -27.10
C GLY A 515 5.69 1.42 -26.32
N LEU A 516 5.89 0.79 -25.15
CA LEU A 516 7.09 0.92 -24.32
C LEU A 516 8.17 -0.12 -24.66
N LYS A 517 7.79 -1.22 -25.30
CA LYS A 517 8.67 -2.31 -25.75
C LYS A 517 8.35 -2.70 -27.21
#